data_281096139a40492dafd7b05b02485b22
#
_entry.id   281096139a40492dafd7b05b02485b22
#
_cell.length_a   1.000
_cell.length_b   1.000
_cell.length_c   1.000
_cell.angle_alpha   90.00
_cell.angle_beta   90.00
_cell.angle_gamma   90.00
#
_symmetry.space_group_name_H-M   'P 1'
#
loop_
_entity.id
_entity.type
_entity.pdbx_description
1 polymer ?
#
loop_
_entity_poly.entity_id
_entity_poly.type
_entity_poly.pdbx_seq_one_letter_code
_entity_poly.pdbx_strand_id
1 'polypeptide(L)'
;GYTGLLVSTLLIGIGNGCTEAACNPMIADAYEGKQMNTLLNRFHMWFPGGIVLGSLVSLLMTSLDLGWQAQIWIIMIPTLIYAYLFMGQEFPKPKIEGVTSIGENIKAMLSPMYLFILACMALTAISEFGPQQWTSLILSNSGAHPMVILALITGLMAIGRYFGGDIVHRFDQTGVLLGSAVLTAVGIFLLSTQTGGMVYVAAIFFALGVCYFWPNMIGFVAEKIPLSGALGMSIVGGMGMFSSSIFQAIIGGWIDSSTAEQSALGLTGTDLELAAGQQTLTYMISFPAILIVLFTILYFWQRNAKATATA
;
A
#
# COMPACT_ATOMS: atom_id res chain seq x y z
N GLY A 1 -10.67 20.43 -19.57
CA GLY A 1 -9.47 20.17 -20.38
C GLY A 1 -8.35 19.55 -19.54
N TYR A 2 -7.24 19.19 -20.18
CA TYR A 2 -6.10 18.50 -19.54
C TYR A 2 -5.57 19.22 -18.28
N THR A 3 -5.39 20.54 -18.35
CA THR A 3 -4.92 21.36 -17.21
C THR A 3 -5.89 21.26 -16.03
N GLY A 4 -7.20 21.31 -16.28
CA GLY A 4 -8.19 21.17 -15.21
C GLY A 4 -8.13 19.79 -14.53
N LEU A 5 -7.94 18.72 -15.32
CA LEU A 5 -7.76 17.37 -14.79
C LEU A 5 -6.49 17.27 -13.94
N LEU A 6 -5.36 17.81 -14.41
CA LEU A 6 -4.09 17.83 -13.69
C LEU A 6 -4.21 18.55 -12.34
N VAL A 7 -4.82 19.75 -12.33
CA VAL A 7 -5.01 20.53 -11.10
C VAL A 7 -5.96 19.81 -10.15
N SER A 8 -7.05 19.22 -10.63
CA SER A 8 -8.00 18.48 -9.79
C SER A 8 -7.32 17.26 -9.15
N THR A 9 -6.53 16.49 -9.93
CA THR A 9 -5.81 15.33 -9.42
C THR A 9 -4.76 15.73 -8.37
N LEU A 10 -4.05 16.85 -8.60
CA LEU A 10 -3.11 17.39 -7.63
C LEU A 10 -3.80 17.77 -6.31
N LEU A 11 -4.95 18.45 -6.37
CA LEU A 11 -5.72 18.83 -5.18
C LEU A 11 -6.22 17.60 -4.41
N ILE A 12 -6.70 16.57 -5.11
CA ILE A 12 -7.10 15.29 -4.49
C ILE A 12 -5.89 14.64 -3.80
N GLY A 13 -4.73 14.62 -4.47
CA GLY A 13 -3.50 14.07 -3.90
C GLY A 13 -3.04 14.82 -2.64
N ILE A 14 -3.09 16.15 -2.65
CA ILE A 14 -2.80 16.98 -1.47
C ILE A 14 -3.78 16.67 -0.33
N GLY A 15 -5.09 16.60 -0.62
CA GLY A 15 -6.11 16.26 0.38
C GLY A 15 -5.89 14.89 1.01
N ASN A 16 -5.57 13.87 0.21
CA ASN A 16 -5.22 12.54 0.70
C ASN A 16 -3.95 12.57 1.57
N GLY A 17 -2.90 13.25 1.12
CA GLY A 17 -1.67 13.41 1.88
C GLY A 17 -1.88 14.11 3.22
N CYS A 18 -2.71 15.15 3.26
CA CYS A 18 -3.08 15.84 4.52
C CYS A 18 -3.83 14.90 5.49
N THR A 19 -4.73 14.06 4.98
CA THR A 19 -5.45 13.08 5.80
C THR A 19 -4.50 12.05 6.41
N GLU A 20 -3.59 11.48 5.62
CA GLU A 20 -2.56 10.55 6.09
C GLU A 20 -1.64 11.21 7.13
N ALA A 21 -1.15 12.41 6.85
CA ALA A 21 -0.24 13.14 7.73
C ALA A 21 -0.86 13.53 9.08
N ALA A 22 -2.18 13.72 9.12
CA ALA A 22 -2.91 14.04 10.35
C ALA A 22 -3.35 12.78 11.11
N CYS A 23 -3.99 11.82 10.44
CA CYS A 23 -4.67 10.71 11.11
C CYS A 23 -3.69 9.64 11.63
N ASN A 24 -2.60 9.33 10.92
CA ASN A 24 -1.63 8.34 11.39
C ASN A 24 -0.98 8.75 12.73
N PRO A 25 -0.40 9.95 12.87
CA PRO A 25 0.14 10.40 14.14
C PRO A 25 -0.92 10.51 15.24
N MET A 26 -2.12 10.97 14.90
CA MET A 26 -3.22 11.08 15.86
C MET A 26 -3.56 9.72 16.50
N ILE A 27 -3.60 8.65 15.71
CA ILE A 27 -3.80 7.30 16.24
C ILE A 27 -2.61 6.85 17.09
N ALA A 28 -1.38 7.11 16.62
CA ALA A 28 -0.17 6.76 17.34
C ALA A 28 -0.02 7.50 18.67
N ASP A 29 -0.46 8.76 18.74
CA ASP A 29 -0.45 9.57 19.97
C ASP A 29 -1.59 9.21 20.93
N ALA A 30 -2.75 8.79 20.41
CA ALA A 30 -3.89 8.43 21.24
C ALA A 30 -3.78 7.03 21.87
N TYR A 31 -3.10 6.07 21.20
CA TYR A 31 -3.09 4.66 21.59
C TYR A 31 -1.69 4.06 21.59
N GLU A 32 -1.51 2.92 22.32
CA GLU A 32 -0.21 2.25 22.46
C GLU A 32 -0.27 0.76 22.10
N GLY A 33 0.89 0.21 21.74
CA GLY A 33 1.11 -1.21 21.57
C GLY A 33 0.06 -1.89 20.67
N LYS A 34 -0.61 -2.91 21.20
CA LYS A 34 -1.61 -3.68 20.45
C LYS A 34 -2.77 -2.82 19.97
N GLN A 35 -3.24 -1.88 20.77
CA GLN A 35 -4.40 -1.05 20.43
C GLN A 35 -4.05 -0.09 19.29
N MET A 36 -2.89 0.55 19.34
CA MET A 36 -2.37 1.40 18.26
C MET A 36 -2.27 0.62 16.95
N ASN A 37 -1.63 -0.56 16.96
CA ASN A 37 -1.50 -1.39 15.77
C ASN A 37 -2.85 -1.84 15.21
N THR A 38 -3.80 -2.19 16.09
CA THR A 38 -5.16 -2.56 15.67
C THR A 38 -5.86 -1.41 14.98
N LEU A 39 -5.79 -0.21 15.54
CA LEU A 39 -6.48 0.97 15.00
C LEU A 39 -5.79 1.50 13.74
N LEU A 40 -4.46 1.47 13.63
CA LEU A 40 -3.76 1.77 12.39
C LEU A 40 -4.19 0.83 11.25
N ASN A 41 -4.24 -0.48 11.51
CA ASN A 41 -4.71 -1.44 10.52
C ASN A 41 -6.17 -1.19 10.12
N ARG A 42 -7.07 -0.91 11.07
CA ARG A 42 -8.47 -0.57 10.81
C ARG A 42 -8.64 0.78 10.10
N PHE A 43 -7.81 1.76 10.37
CA PHE A 43 -7.78 3.01 9.62
C PHE A 43 -7.40 2.74 8.16
N HIS A 44 -6.32 2.01 7.94
CA HIS A 44 -5.86 1.69 6.59
C HIS A 44 -6.74 0.68 5.83
N MET A 45 -7.66 -0.04 6.49
CA MET A 45 -8.61 -0.89 5.78
C MET A 45 -9.56 -0.09 4.88
N TRP A 46 -9.81 1.18 5.24
CA TRP A 46 -10.71 2.04 4.47
C TRP A 46 -10.14 2.49 3.13
N PHE A 47 -8.82 2.39 2.93
CA PHE A 47 -8.23 2.61 1.62
C PHE A 47 -8.72 1.54 0.62
N PRO A 48 -8.44 0.23 0.77
CA PRO A 48 -8.98 -0.78 -0.12
C PRO A 48 -10.51 -0.93 0.00
N GLY A 49 -11.08 -0.77 1.19
CA GLY A 49 -12.52 -0.78 1.40
C GLY A 49 -13.24 0.35 0.65
N GLY A 50 -12.64 1.53 0.61
CA GLY A 50 -13.14 2.67 -0.16
C GLY A 50 -13.11 2.42 -1.67
N ILE A 51 -12.10 1.70 -2.18
CA ILE A 51 -12.04 1.29 -3.59
C ILE A 51 -13.23 0.37 -3.93
N VAL A 52 -13.51 -0.62 -3.08
CA VAL A 52 -14.65 -1.55 -3.27
C VAL A 52 -15.97 -0.77 -3.22
N LEU A 53 -16.19 0.03 -2.17
CA LEU A 53 -17.42 0.80 -2.02
C LEU A 53 -17.60 1.82 -3.16
N GLY A 54 -16.55 2.55 -3.51
CA GLY A 54 -16.58 3.51 -4.61
C GLY A 54 -16.89 2.86 -5.95
N SER A 55 -16.33 1.66 -6.20
CA SER A 55 -16.61 0.90 -7.41
C SER A 55 -18.08 0.44 -7.48
N LEU A 56 -18.65 -0.03 -6.36
CA LEU A 56 -20.05 -0.43 -6.28
C LEU A 56 -21.00 0.77 -6.47
N VAL A 57 -20.67 1.90 -5.85
CA VAL A 57 -21.45 3.16 -6.02
C VAL A 57 -21.37 3.63 -7.47
N SER A 58 -20.18 3.63 -8.07
CA SER A 58 -20.00 4.01 -9.48
C SER A 58 -20.78 3.09 -10.42
N LEU A 59 -20.76 1.77 -10.17
CA LEU A 59 -21.54 0.80 -10.95
C LEU A 59 -23.04 1.07 -10.86
N LEU A 60 -23.55 1.33 -9.65
CA LEU A 60 -24.96 1.67 -9.43
C LEU A 60 -25.32 2.96 -10.17
N MET A 61 -24.52 4.01 -10.02
CA MET A 61 -24.79 5.30 -10.66
C MET A 61 -24.74 5.20 -12.20
N THR A 62 -23.82 4.40 -12.73
CA THR A 62 -23.76 4.10 -14.17
C THR A 62 -24.99 3.36 -14.64
N SER A 63 -25.50 2.39 -13.87
CA SER A 63 -26.73 1.66 -14.21
C SER A 63 -27.99 2.53 -14.16
N LEU A 64 -27.93 3.67 -13.48
CA LEU A 64 -28.97 4.70 -13.42
C LEU A 64 -28.77 5.82 -14.44
N ASP A 65 -27.88 5.64 -15.42
CA ASP A 65 -27.49 6.65 -16.45
C ASP A 65 -27.01 7.97 -15.88
N LEU A 66 -26.46 7.98 -14.65
CA LEU A 66 -25.89 9.18 -14.05
C LEU A 66 -24.48 9.42 -14.60
N GLY A 67 -24.24 10.63 -15.08
CA GLY A 67 -22.96 11.04 -15.67
C GLY A 67 -21.81 11.01 -14.66
N TRP A 68 -20.58 11.00 -15.17
CA TRP A 68 -19.36 10.95 -14.36
C TRP A 68 -19.25 12.12 -13.36
N GLN A 69 -19.82 13.28 -13.67
CA GLN A 69 -19.85 14.44 -12.77
C GLN A 69 -20.59 14.10 -11.46
N ALA A 70 -21.77 13.46 -11.55
CA ALA A 70 -22.54 13.04 -10.40
C ALA A 70 -21.77 12.00 -9.56
N GLN A 71 -21.06 11.08 -10.21
CA GLN A 71 -20.21 10.10 -9.53
C GLN A 71 -19.06 10.74 -8.75
N ILE A 72 -18.51 11.86 -9.22
CA ILE A 72 -17.50 12.61 -8.48
C ILE A 72 -18.15 13.40 -7.34
N TRP A 73 -19.30 14.06 -7.58
CA TRP A 73 -19.97 14.85 -6.56
C TRP A 73 -20.43 14.06 -5.34
N ILE A 74 -20.74 12.76 -5.48
CA ILE A 74 -21.15 11.92 -4.34
C ILE A 74 -20.05 11.80 -3.27
N ILE A 75 -18.77 11.99 -3.65
CA ILE A 75 -17.61 11.98 -2.73
C ILE A 75 -17.70 13.15 -1.73
N MET A 76 -18.43 14.21 -2.07
CA MET A 76 -18.65 15.33 -1.14
C MET A 76 -19.45 14.93 0.10
N ILE A 77 -20.29 13.89 0.02
CA ILE A 77 -21.08 13.42 1.16
C ILE A 77 -20.19 12.97 2.32
N PRO A 78 -19.31 11.97 2.17
CA PRO A 78 -18.39 11.59 3.25
C PRO A 78 -17.43 12.73 3.62
N THR A 79 -17.04 13.58 2.65
CA THR A 79 -16.16 14.73 2.92
C THR A 79 -16.81 15.71 3.89
N LEU A 80 -18.07 16.07 3.68
CA LEU A 80 -18.81 16.96 4.58
C LEU A 80 -19.08 16.32 5.93
N ILE A 81 -19.35 15.00 5.97
CA ILE A 81 -19.56 14.27 7.21
C ILE A 81 -18.29 14.31 8.08
N TYR A 82 -17.14 13.95 7.53
CA TYR A 82 -15.92 13.96 8.36
C TYR A 82 -15.49 15.40 8.71
N ALA A 83 -15.66 16.38 7.82
CA ALA A 83 -15.41 17.77 8.14
C ALA A 83 -16.25 18.24 9.36
N TYR A 84 -17.54 17.88 9.38
CA TYR A 84 -18.42 18.16 10.51
C TYR A 84 -17.97 17.43 11.79
N LEU A 85 -17.63 16.15 11.69
CA LEU A 85 -17.20 15.34 12.84
C LEU A 85 -15.89 15.82 13.46
N PHE A 86 -14.97 16.39 12.66
CA PHE A 86 -13.71 16.94 13.16
C PHE A 86 -13.83 18.37 13.69
N MET A 87 -14.90 19.09 13.35
CA MET A 87 -15.09 20.45 13.85
C MET A 87 -15.25 20.49 15.37
N GLY A 88 -14.43 21.31 16.01
CA GLY A 88 -14.50 21.54 17.46
C GLY A 88 -14.01 20.38 18.32
N GLN A 89 -13.36 19.35 17.72
CA GLN A 89 -12.76 18.25 18.48
C GLN A 89 -11.39 18.66 19.03
N GLU A 90 -11.09 18.21 20.24
CA GLU A 90 -9.75 18.28 20.79
C GLU A 90 -8.93 17.09 20.29
N PHE A 91 -7.74 17.37 19.73
CA PHE A 91 -6.85 16.33 19.23
C PHE A 91 -5.87 15.88 20.32
N PRO A 92 -5.44 14.60 20.29
CA PRO A 92 -4.47 14.10 21.24
C PRO A 92 -3.15 14.90 21.16
N LYS A 93 -2.55 15.14 22.31
CA LYS A 93 -1.21 15.76 22.37
C LYS A 93 -0.15 14.72 22.06
N PRO A 94 1.00 15.11 21.46
CA PRO A 94 2.13 14.21 21.28
C PRO A 94 2.53 13.57 22.61
N LYS A 95 2.71 12.24 22.64
CA LYS A 95 3.06 11.48 23.86
C LYS A 95 4.42 11.83 24.43
N ILE A 96 5.38 12.19 23.57
CA ILE A 96 6.74 12.44 23.96
C ILE A 96 6.93 13.95 24.05
N GLU A 97 7.20 14.45 25.26
CA GLU A 97 7.61 15.83 25.47
C GLU A 97 8.93 16.08 24.72
N GLY A 98 8.98 17.11 23.88
CA GLY A 98 10.16 17.42 23.04
C GLY A 98 10.08 16.99 21.59
N VAL A 99 9.15 16.09 21.18
CA VAL A 99 8.92 15.72 19.77
C VAL A 99 8.45 16.90 18.91
N THR A 100 8.09 18.00 19.52
CA THR A 100 7.72 19.25 18.85
C THR A 100 8.93 19.98 18.22
N SER A 101 10.16 19.56 18.48
CA SER A 101 11.36 20.13 17.85
C SER A 101 11.60 19.47 16.50
N ILE A 102 11.42 20.23 15.42
CA ILE A 102 11.74 19.79 14.04
C ILE A 102 13.18 19.29 13.95
N GLY A 103 14.12 19.91 14.67
CA GLY A 103 15.53 19.51 14.67
C GLY A 103 15.73 18.10 15.25
N GLU A 104 15.05 17.76 16.34
CA GLU A 104 15.12 16.42 16.93
C GLU A 104 14.47 15.36 16.05
N ASN A 105 13.34 15.70 15.44
CA ASN A 105 12.68 14.81 14.47
C ASN A 105 13.62 14.50 13.29
N ILE A 106 14.23 15.53 12.69
CA ILE A 106 15.20 15.35 11.59
C ILE A 106 16.39 14.50 12.05
N LYS A 107 16.93 14.72 13.25
CA LYS A 107 18.02 13.91 13.79
C LYS A 107 17.63 12.44 13.94
N ALA A 108 16.43 12.17 14.43
CA ALA A 108 15.89 10.80 14.54
C ALA A 108 15.70 10.15 13.15
N MET A 109 15.27 10.92 12.16
CA MET A 109 15.08 10.47 10.77
C MET A 109 16.41 10.22 10.04
N LEU A 110 17.52 10.80 10.46
CA LEU A 110 18.85 10.51 9.95
C LEU A 110 19.44 9.23 10.57
N SER A 111 18.76 8.58 11.51
CA SER A 111 19.23 7.32 12.08
C SER A 111 19.29 6.20 11.02
N PRO A 112 20.29 5.31 11.08
CA PRO A 112 20.40 4.18 10.13
C PRO A 112 19.14 3.32 10.07
N MET A 113 18.45 3.14 11.22
CA MET A 113 17.20 2.39 11.28
C MET A 113 16.08 3.07 10.50
N TYR A 114 15.93 4.39 10.66
CA TYR A 114 14.89 5.12 9.93
C TYR A 114 15.14 5.09 8.42
N LEU A 115 16.38 5.32 7.98
CA LEU A 115 16.75 5.26 6.56
C LEU A 115 16.54 3.87 5.97
N PHE A 116 16.83 2.82 6.74
CA PHE A 116 16.54 1.43 6.36
C PHE A 116 15.03 1.21 6.16
N ILE A 117 14.21 1.66 7.12
CA ILE A 117 12.75 1.55 7.03
C ILE A 117 12.20 2.38 5.87
N LEU A 118 12.77 3.56 5.61
CA LEU A 118 12.40 4.41 4.49
C LEU A 118 12.64 3.70 3.14
N ALA A 119 13.79 3.03 2.99
CA ALA A 119 14.08 2.21 1.81
C ALA A 119 13.14 1.00 1.69
N CYS A 120 12.85 0.31 2.79
CA CYS A 120 11.87 -0.78 2.81
C CYS A 120 10.47 -0.26 2.42
N MET A 121 10.06 0.92 2.90
CA MET A 121 8.75 1.50 2.55
C MET A 121 8.64 1.79 1.05
N ALA A 122 9.70 2.29 0.43
CA ALA A 122 9.73 2.47 -1.02
C ALA A 122 9.45 1.15 -1.76
N LEU A 123 10.15 0.07 -1.38
CA LEU A 123 10.00 -1.23 -2.01
C LEU A 123 8.64 -1.89 -1.71
N THR A 124 8.08 -1.72 -0.50
CA THR A 124 6.75 -2.24 -0.18
C THR A 124 5.67 -1.57 -1.01
N ALA A 125 5.74 -0.25 -1.17
CA ALA A 125 4.78 0.51 -1.98
C ALA A 125 4.83 0.10 -3.46
N ILE A 126 6.04 -0.08 -4.02
CA ILE A 126 6.20 -0.56 -5.40
C ILE A 126 5.65 -1.98 -5.54
N SER A 127 5.90 -2.87 -4.56
CA SER A 127 5.41 -4.25 -4.57
C SER A 127 3.88 -4.33 -4.48
N GLU A 128 3.24 -3.39 -3.79
CA GLU A 128 1.77 -3.31 -3.66
C GLU A 128 1.14 -2.64 -4.88
N PHE A 129 1.52 -1.40 -5.18
CA PHE A 129 0.86 -0.58 -6.20
C PHE A 129 1.30 -0.90 -7.63
N GLY A 130 2.50 -1.43 -7.83
CA GLY A 130 2.98 -1.82 -9.14
C GLY A 130 2.02 -2.79 -9.84
N PRO A 131 1.84 -4.01 -9.33
CA PRO A 131 0.93 -4.97 -9.93
C PRO A 131 -0.53 -4.49 -9.95
N GLN A 132 -1.00 -3.81 -8.89
CA GLN A 132 -2.41 -3.37 -8.80
C GLN A 132 -2.79 -2.37 -9.89
N GLN A 133 -1.95 -1.39 -10.18
CA GLN A 133 -2.21 -0.35 -11.19
C GLN A 133 -2.31 -0.93 -12.60
N TRP A 134 -1.54 -1.96 -12.89
CA TRP A 134 -1.45 -2.56 -14.21
C TRP A 134 -2.25 -3.85 -14.38
N THR A 135 -2.98 -4.29 -13.33
CA THR A 135 -3.78 -5.53 -13.33
C THR A 135 -4.70 -5.64 -14.54
N SER A 136 -5.41 -4.56 -14.88
CA SER A 136 -6.35 -4.57 -16.00
C SER A 136 -5.67 -4.78 -17.36
N LEU A 137 -4.47 -4.24 -17.55
CA LEU A 137 -3.72 -4.39 -18.79
C LEU A 137 -2.99 -5.75 -18.83
N ILE A 138 -2.22 -6.06 -17.78
CA ILE A 138 -1.36 -7.24 -17.71
C ILE A 138 -2.15 -8.54 -17.74
N LEU A 139 -3.32 -8.57 -17.08
CA LEU A 139 -4.13 -9.78 -16.94
C LEU A 139 -5.34 -9.83 -17.88
N SER A 140 -5.46 -8.89 -18.82
CA SER A 140 -6.61 -8.82 -19.75
C SER A 140 -6.87 -10.13 -20.51
N ASN A 141 -5.80 -10.82 -20.90
CA ASN A 141 -5.85 -12.06 -21.69
C ASN A 141 -5.49 -13.31 -20.87
N SER A 142 -5.46 -13.21 -19.55
CA SER A 142 -5.14 -14.34 -18.66
C SER A 142 -6.25 -15.40 -18.56
N GLY A 143 -7.43 -15.15 -19.14
CA GLY A 143 -8.62 -15.99 -19.00
C GLY A 143 -9.40 -15.74 -17.71
N ALA A 144 -9.00 -14.76 -16.90
CA ALA A 144 -9.72 -14.28 -15.72
C ALA A 144 -10.19 -12.84 -15.94
N HIS A 145 -11.26 -12.45 -15.25
CA HIS A 145 -11.82 -11.10 -15.40
C HIS A 145 -11.02 -10.09 -14.55
N PRO A 146 -10.31 -9.10 -15.14
CA PRO A 146 -9.39 -8.21 -14.41
C PRO A 146 -10.06 -7.43 -13.28
N MET A 147 -11.30 -6.95 -13.49
CA MET A 147 -12.03 -6.21 -12.45
C MET A 147 -12.42 -7.10 -11.26
N VAL A 148 -12.67 -8.38 -11.49
CA VAL A 148 -12.94 -9.34 -10.41
C VAL A 148 -11.66 -9.63 -9.64
N ILE A 149 -10.51 -9.71 -10.31
CA ILE A 149 -9.20 -9.84 -9.67
C ILE A 149 -8.92 -8.64 -8.78
N LEU A 150 -9.11 -7.42 -9.30
CA LEU A 150 -8.88 -6.19 -8.53
C LEU A 150 -9.82 -6.09 -7.32
N ALA A 151 -11.10 -6.41 -7.50
CA ALA A 151 -12.08 -6.45 -6.41
C ALA A 151 -11.74 -7.51 -5.34
N LEU A 152 -11.25 -8.68 -5.77
CA LEU A 152 -10.78 -9.74 -4.87
C LEU A 152 -9.57 -9.28 -4.06
N ILE A 153 -8.56 -8.68 -4.71
CA ILE A 153 -7.37 -8.16 -4.04
C ILE A 153 -7.76 -7.10 -3.02
N THR A 154 -8.48 -6.06 -3.43
CA THR A 154 -8.85 -4.94 -2.56
C THR A 154 -9.81 -5.35 -1.45
N GLY A 155 -10.78 -6.25 -1.74
CA GLY A 155 -11.69 -6.79 -0.75
C GLY A 155 -10.98 -7.62 0.33
N LEU A 156 -10.07 -8.51 -0.07
CA LEU A 156 -9.27 -9.30 0.87
C LEU A 156 -8.32 -8.43 1.69
N MET A 157 -7.74 -7.39 1.10
CA MET A 157 -6.93 -6.41 1.84
C MET A 157 -7.75 -5.67 2.89
N ALA A 158 -8.97 -5.24 2.57
CA ALA A 158 -9.85 -4.58 3.54
C ALA A 158 -10.19 -5.52 4.70
N ILE A 159 -10.62 -6.74 4.40
CA ILE A 159 -10.94 -7.76 5.42
C ILE A 159 -9.69 -8.11 6.25
N GLY A 160 -8.56 -8.35 5.62
CA GLY A 160 -7.32 -8.69 6.30
C GLY A 160 -6.84 -7.58 7.24
N ARG A 161 -6.90 -6.31 6.82
CA ARG A 161 -6.54 -5.16 7.65
C ARG A 161 -7.49 -4.98 8.84
N TYR A 162 -8.77 -5.36 8.73
CA TYR A 162 -9.69 -5.34 9.87
C TYR A 162 -9.21 -6.25 11.01
N PHE A 163 -8.70 -7.45 10.67
CA PHE A 163 -8.14 -8.42 11.63
C PHE A 163 -6.63 -8.25 11.86
N GLY A 164 -6.00 -7.26 11.25
CA GLY A 164 -4.55 -7.07 11.26
C GLY A 164 -3.94 -6.93 12.65
N GLY A 165 -4.65 -6.31 13.58
CA GLY A 165 -4.18 -6.16 14.97
C GLY A 165 -3.91 -7.50 15.67
N ASP A 166 -4.75 -8.50 15.47
CA ASP A 166 -4.56 -9.84 16.09
C ASP A 166 -3.39 -10.59 15.43
N ILE A 167 -3.21 -10.43 14.13
CA ILE A 167 -2.10 -11.03 13.38
C ILE A 167 -0.77 -10.41 13.82
N VAL A 168 -0.69 -9.09 13.91
CA VAL A 168 0.51 -8.38 14.38
C VAL A 168 0.83 -8.75 15.85
N HIS A 169 -0.20 -8.91 16.68
CA HIS A 169 0.02 -9.33 18.06
C HIS A 169 0.61 -10.73 18.17
N ARG A 170 0.22 -11.64 17.28
CA ARG A 170 0.68 -13.04 17.29
C ARG A 170 2.08 -13.23 16.72
N PHE A 171 2.43 -12.49 15.67
CA PHE A 171 3.66 -12.70 14.89
C PHE A 171 4.68 -11.57 15.02
N ASP A 172 4.42 -10.54 15.79
CA ASP A 172 5.15 -9.26 15.83
C ASP A 172 5.11 -8.51 14.48
N GLN A 173 5.33 -7.20 14.48
CA GLN A 173 5.36 -6.39 13.26
C GLN A 173 6.37 -6.90 12.22
N THR A 174 7.59 -7.25 12.67
CA THR A 174 8.67 -7.70 11.77
C THR A 174 8.38 -9.07 11.19
N GLY A 175 7.77 -9.97 11.95
CA GLY A 175 7.35 -11.30 11.47
C GLY A 175 6.23 -11.18 10.43
N VAL A 176 5.26 -10.27 10.66
CA VAL A 176 4.19 -10.00 9.67
C VAL A 176 4.76 -9.39 8.40
N LEU A 177 5.69 -8.42 8.48
CA LEU A 177 6.35 -7.85 7.30
C LEU A 177 7.11 -8.89 6.49
N LEU A 178 7.85 -9.78 7.14
CA LEU A 178 8.57 -10.87 6.46
C LEU A 178 7.59 -11.85 5.79
N GLY A 179 6.56 -12.30 6.51
CA GLY A 179 5.53 -13.17 5.95
C GLY A 179 4.80 -12.53 4.76
N SER A 180 4.50 -11.23 4.86
CA SER A 180 3.92 -10.42 3.78
C SER A 180 4.83 -10.39 2.55
N ALA A 181 6.13 -10.18 2.71
CA ALA A 181 7.06 -10.17 1.57
C ALA A 181 7.12 -11.53 0.86
N VAL A 182 7.14 -12.64 1.62
CA VAL A 182 7.11 -14.00 1.06
C VAL A 182 5.81 -14.25 0.30
N LEU A 183 4.66 -13.94 0.90
CA LEU A 183 3.36 -14.13 0.24
C LEU A 183 3.21 -13.25 -1.00
N THR A 184 3.72 -12.01 -0.96
CA THR A 184 3.73 -11.11 -2.13
C THR A 184 4.56 -11.67 -3.26
N ALA A 185 5.78 -12.18 -2.97
CA ALA A 185 6.64 -12.80 -3.96
C ALA A 185 5.97 -14.02 -4.61
N VAL A 186 5.37 -14.90 -3.78
CA VAL A 186 4.61 -16.06 -4.27
C VAL A 186 3.41 -15.62 -5.10
N GLY A 187 2.65 -14.62 -4.65
CA GLY A 187 1.50 -14.08 -5.36
C GLY A 187 1.86 -13.53 -6.74
N ILE A 188 2.91 -12.69 -6.83
CA ILE A 188 3.37 -12.14 -8.12
C ILE A 188 3.92 -13.26 -9.01
N PHE A 189 4.67 -14.21 -8.47
CA PHE A 189 5.16 -15.36 -9.23
C PHE A 189 4.00 -16.18 -9.82
N LEU A 190 2.97 -16.48 -9.04
CA LEU A 190 1.80 -17.17 -9.54
C LEU A 190 1.03 -16.33 -10.59
N LEU A 191 0.88 -15.02 -10.38
CA LEU A 191 0.27 -14.12 -11.37
C LEU A 191 1.05 -14.07 -12.69
N SER A 192 2.38 -14.20 -12.63
CA SER A 192 3.25 -14.21 -13.82
C SER A 192 3.25 -15.54 -14.59
N THR A 193 2.73 -16.61 -14.02
CA THR A 193 2.82 -17.96 -14.61
C THR A 193 1.48 -18.63 -14.85
N GLN A 194 0.42 -18.23 -14.13
CA GLN A 194 -0.88 -18.88 -14.18
C GLN A 194 -1.84 -18.20 -15.15
N THR A 195 -2.82 -18.98 -15.63
CA THR A 195 -3.93 -18.51 -16.48
C THR A 195 -5.26 -19.11 -16.01
N GLY A 196 -6.37 -18.59 -16.52
CA GLY A 196 -7.70 -19.07 -16.19
C GLY A 196 -8.04 -18.90 -14.71
N GLY A 197 -8.72 -19.89 -14.14
CA GLY A 197 -9.19 -19.87 -12.75
C GLY A 197 -8.07 -19.76 -11.70
N MET A 198 -6.85 -20.21 -12.02
CA MET A 198 -5.71 -20.15 -11.11
C MET A 198 -5.22 -18.73 -10.86
N VAL A 199 -5.53 -17.78 -11.74
CA VAL A 199 -5.22 -16.35 -11.53
C VAL A 199 -5.93 -15.79 -10.30
N TYR A 200 -7.14 -16.25 -9.98
CA TYR A 200 -7.86 -15.86 -8.76
C TYR A 200 -7.17 -16.39 -7.50
N VAL A 201 -6.63 -17.61 -7.55
CA VAL A 201 -5.83 -18.16 -6.43
C VAL A 201 -4.54 -17.35 -6.24
N ALA A 202 -3.86 -17.01 -7.33
CA ALA A 202 -2.69 -16.15 -7.32
C ALA A 202 -2.98 -14.77 -6.71
N ALA A 203 -4.12 -14.17 -7.07
CA ALA A 203 -4.60 -12.91 -6.52
C ALA A 203 -4.86 -12.96 -5.01
N ILE A 204 -5.33 -14.10 -4.47
CA ILE A 204 -5.49 -14.31 -3.02
C ILE A 204 -4.13 -14.26 -2.31
N PHE A 205 -3.12 -14.99 -2.82
CA PHE A 205 -1.76 -14.95 -2.25
C PHE A 205 -1.17 -13.53 -2.30
N PHE A 206 -1.33 -12.85 -3.42
CA PHE A 206 -0.87 -11.49 -3.58
C PHE A 206 -1.56 -10.54 -2.59
N ALA A 207 -2.89 -10.60 -2.49
CA ALA A 207 -3.67 -9.76 -1.58
C ALA A 207 -3.27 -9.95 -0.11
N LEU A 208 -3.12 -11.19 0.33
CA LEU A 208 -2.68 -11.51 1.70
C LEU A 208 -1.24 -11.04 1.95
N GLY A 209 -0.39 -11.07 0.93
CA GLY A 209 0.97 -10.56 0.99
C GLY A 209 1.02 -9.05 1.21
N VAL A 210 0.42 -8.27 0.33
CA VAL A 210 0.50 -6.80 0.38
C VAL A 210 -0.37 -6.17 1.48
N CYS A 211 -1.29 -6.93 2.04
CA CYS A 211 -2.29 -6.47 3.00
C CYS A 211 -1.71 -5.66 4.16
N TYR A 212 -0.58 -6.10 4.71
CA TYR A 212 -0.06 -5.58 5.98
C TYR A 212 1.16 -4.66 5.83
N PHE A 213 1.65 -4.42 4.62
CA PHE A 213 2.84 -3.58 4.43
C PHE A 213 2.65 -2.18 5.01
N TRP A 214 1.69 -1.44 4.49
CA TRP A 214 1.51 -0.04 4.82
C TRP A 214 1.26 0.21 6.32
N PRO A 215 0.23 -0.38 6.95
CA PRO A 215 -0.06 -0.11 8.36
C PRO A 215 1.06 -0.54 9.30
N ASN A 216 1.77 -1.64 8.98
CA ASN A 216 2.87 -2.11 9.84
C ASN A 216 4.15 -1.30 9.66
N MET A 217 4.43 -0.77 8.48
CA MET A 217 5.57 0.14 8.28
C MET A 217 5.38 1.46 9.05
N ILE A 218 4.18 2.05 8.99
CA ILE A 218 3.83 3.24 9.77
C ILE A 218 3.86 2.93 11.28
N GLY A 219 3.22 1.82 11.69
CA GLY A 219 3.20 1.38 13.10
C GLY A 219 4.60 1.09 13.65
N PHE A 220 5.50 0.54 12.83
CA PHE A 220 6.89 0.31 13.22
C PHE A 220 7.62 1.62 13.51
N VAL A 221 7.47 2.64 12.67
CA VAL A 221 8.09 3.95 12.90
C VAL A 221 7.54 4.60 14.16
N ALA A 222 6.22 4.56 14.36
CA ALA A 222 5.58 5.10 15.56
C ALA A 222 6.08 4.43 16.84
N GLU A 223 6.30 3.12 16.83
CA GLU A 223 6.70 2.34 18.01
C GLU A 223 8.22 2.35 18.25
N LYS A 224 9.03 2.22 17.21
CA LYS A 224 10.48 2.00 17.32
C LYS A 224 11.32 3.26 17.13
N ILE A 225 10.76 4.28 16.49
CA ILE A 225 11.46 5.55 16.22
C ILE A 225 10.55 6.73 16.63
N PRO A 226 10.03 6.73 17.88
CA PRO A 226 9.00 7.69 18.29
C PRO A 226 9.50 9.15 18.25
N LEU A 227 10.80 9.38 18.39
CA LEU A 227 11.40 10.72 18.26
C LEU A 227 11.30 11.32 16.85
N SER A 228 10.99 10.50 15.83
CA SER A 228 10.72 11.03 14.48
C SER A 228 9.37 11.76 14.40
N GLY A 229 8.46 11.48 15.33
CA GLY A 229 7.17 12.14 15.49
C GLY A 229 6.26 12.02 14.28
N ALA A 230 5.30 12.92 14.18
CA ALA A 230 4.38 13.02 13.06
C ALA A 230 5.11 13.25 11.73
N LEU A 231 6.22 14.02 11.75
CA LEU A 231 7.02 14.27 10.56
C LEU A 231 7.62 12.98 9.98
N GLY A 232 8.18 12.12 10.85
CA GLY A 232 8.75 10.84 10.42
C GLY A 232 7.72 9.91 9.82
N MET A 233 6.55 9.75 10.43
CA MET A 233 5.46 8.93 9.88
C MET A 233 4.98 9.47 8.52
N SER A 234 4.84 10.79 8.39
CA SER A 234 4.41 11.43 7.15
C SER A 234 5.43 11.25 6.02
N ILE A 235 6.72 11.35 6.31
CA ILE A 235 7.79 11.16 5.31
C ILE A 235 7.88 9.70 4.87
N VAL A 236 7.68 8.73 5.78
CA VAL A 236 7.63 7.31 5.39
C VAL A 236 6.44 7.06 4.45
N GLY A 237 5.24 7.54 4.77
CA GLY A 237 4.09 7.46 3.86
C GLY A 237 4.34 8.16 2.53
N GLY A 238 4.88 9.38 2.58
CA GLY A 238 5.26 10.15 1.39
C GLY A 238 6.29 9.44 0.50
N MET A 239 7.30 8.78 1.10
CA MET A 239 8.29 7.99 0.36
C MET A 239 7.63 6.81 -0.38
N GLY A 240 6.68 6.13 0.25
CA GLY A 240 5.93 5.05 -0.41
C GLY A 240 5.20 5.55 -1.66
N MET A 241 4.46 6.64 -1.57
CA MET A 241 3.73 7.21 -2.70
C MET A 241 4.66 7.77 -3.77
N PHE A 242 5.74 8.45 -3.37
CA PHE A 242 6.73 9.01 -4.28
C PHE A 242 7.44 7.92 -5.08
N SER A 243 7.92 6.88 -4.42
CA SER A 243 8.58 5.74 -5.07
C SER A 243 7.63 5.01 -6.03
N SER A 244 6.39 4.76 -5.60
CA SER A 244 5.37 4.17 -6.45
C SER A 244 5.14 5.00 -7.71
N SER A 245 5.03 6.33 -7.59
CA SER A 245 4.80 7.22 -8.75
C SER A 245 5.92 7.15 -9.79
N ILE A 246 7.19 7.11 -9.35
CA ILE A 246 8.34 6.97 -10.24
C ILE A 246 8.32 5.60 -10.93
N PHE A 247 8.08 4.54 -10.16
CA PHE A 247 8.11 3.19 -10.69
C PHE A 247 6.94 2.85 -11.61
N GLN A 248 5.80 3.54 -11.52
CA GLN A 248 4.72 3.37 -12.51
C GLN A 248 5.20 3.66 -13.94
N ALA A 249 5.99 4.71 -14.13
CA ALA A 249 6.57 5.02 -15.43
C ALA A 249 7.59 3.97 -15.90
N ILE A 250 8.40 3.46 -14.97
CA ILE A 250 9.38 2.39 -15.25
C ILE A 250 8.66 1.09 -15.63
N ILE A 251 7.60 0.73 -14.91
CA ILE A 251 6.78 -0.46 -15.21
C ILE A 251 6.13 -0.33 -16.59
N GLY A 252 5.63 0.86 -16.94
CA GLY A 252 5.14 1.13 -18.29
C GLY A 252 6.21 0.83 -19.36
N GLY A 253 7.44 1.29 -19.14
CA GLY A 253 8.58 0.98 -20.02
C GLY A 253 8.93 -0.51 -20.07
N TRP A 254 8.75 -1.26 -18.97
CA TRP A 254 8.91 -2.71 -18.97
C TRP A 254 7.83 -3.43 -19.78
N ILE A 255 6.59 -2.94 -19.74
CA ILE A 255 5.51 -3.47 -20.56
C ILE A 255 5.84 -3.27 -22.06
N ASP A 256 6.30 -2.07 -22.43
CA ASP A 256 6.67 -1.74 -23.81
C ASP A 256 7.84 -2.62 -24.31
N SER A 257 8.90 -2.76 -23.48
CA SER A 257 10.05 -3.60 -23.83
C SER A 257 9.70 -5.08 -23.89
N SER A 258 8.91 -5.59 -22.94
CA SER A 258 8.43 -6.96 -22.96
C SER A 258 7.57 -7.24 -24.20
N THR A 259 6.72 -6.29 -24.57
CA THR A 259 5.90 -6.40 -25.80
C THR A 259 6.79 -6.47 -27.05
N ALA A 260 7.82 -5.64 -27.13
CA ALA A 260 8.75 -5.67 -28.25
C ALA A 260 9.54 -6.99 -28.31
N GLU A 261 10.03 -7.51 -27.18
CA GLU A 261 10.74 -8.77 -27.08
C GLU A 261 9.86 -9.95 -27.48
N GLN A 262 8.65 -10.05 -26.97
CA GLN A 262 7.72 -11.14 -27.30
C GLN A 262 7.24 -11.07 -28.76
N SER A 263 7.08 -9.86 -29.31
CA SER A 263 6.78 -9.67 -30.73
C SER A 263 7.94 -10.14 -31.62
N ALA A 264 9.19 -9.90 -31.22
CA ALA A 264 10.37 -10.37 -31.95
C ALA A 264 10.48 -11.91 -31.96
N LEU A 265 9.86 -12.60 -30.96
CA LEU A 265 9.74 -14.06 -30.93
C LEU A 265 8.57 -14.58 -31.79
N GLY A 266 7.84 -13.69 -32.50
CA GLY A 266 6.77 -14.05 -33.42
C GLY A 266 5.39 -14.12 -32.78
N LEU A 267 5.22 -13.75 -31.51
CA LEU A 267 3.91 -13.69 -30.88
C LEU A 267 3.13 -12.49 -31.38
N THR A 268 1.80 -12.62 -31.51
CA THR A 268 0.90 -11.57 -31.98
C THR A 268 -0.45 -11.65 -31.22
N GLY A 269 -1.19 -10.53 -31.23
CA GLY A 269 -2.52 -10.47 -30.63
C GLY A 269 -2.54 -10.79 -29.13
N THR A 270 -3.51 -11.57 -28.71
CA THR A 270 -3.75 -11.91 -27.30
C THR A 270 -2.60 -12.67 -26.62
N ASP A 271 -1.91 -13.53 -27.39
CA ASP A 271 -0.77 -14.29 -26.88
C ASP A 271 0.44 -13.37 -26.60
N LEU A 272 0.65 -12.37 -27.47
CA LEU A 272 1.67 -11.34 -27.26
C LEU A 272 1.40 -10.54 -25.98
N GLU A 273 0.18 -10.05 -25.81
CA GLU A 273 -0.21 -9.24 -24.65
C GLU A 273 -0.09 -10.05 -23.36
N LEU A 274 -0.53 -11.31 -23.35
CA LEU A 274 -0.41 -12.19 -22.20
C LEU A 274 1.07 -12.44 -21.83
N ALA A 275 1.90 -12.82 -22.80
CA ALA A 275 3.30 -13.10 -22.57
C ALA A 275 4.09 -11.87 -22.08
N ALA A 276 3.84 -10.70 -22.69
CA ALA A 276 4.45 -9.44 -22.26
C ALA A 276 4.02 -9.04 -20.84
N GLY A 277 2.74 -9.22 -20.50
CA GLY A 277 2.22 -8.99 -19.15
C GLY A 277 2.86 -9.91 -18.11
N GLN A 278 2.93 -11.21 -18.39
CA GLN A 278 3.56 -12.20 -17.50
C GLN A 278 5.05 -11.95 -17.33
N GLN A 279 5.76 -11.56 -18.39
CA GLN A 279 7.16 -11.17 -18.31
C GLN A 279 7.37 -9.93 -17.45
N THR A 280 6.53 -8.92 -17.59
CA THR A 280 6.57 -7.71 -16.77
C THR A 280 6.35 -8.04 -15.29
N LEU A 281 5.36 -8.90 -14.95
CA LEU A 281 5.16 -9.37 -13.58
C LEU A 281 6.40 -10.10 -13.04
N THR A 282 7.10 -10.87 -13.87
CA THR A 282 8.33 -11.56 -13.48
C THR A 282 9.42 -10.58 -13.03
N TYR A 283 9.56 -9.43 -13.71
CA TYR A 283 10.49 -8.38 -13.26
C TYR A 283 10.10 -7.79 -11.91
N MET A 284 8.79 -7.65 -11.64
CA MET A 284 8.29 -7.11 -10.37
C MET A 284 8.56 -8.03 -9.17
N ILE A 285 8.84 -9.33 -9.36
CA ILE A 285 9.22 -10.25 -8.26
C ILE A 285 10.48 -9.78 -7.54
N SER A 286 11.36 -9.05 -8.22
CA SER A 286 12.61 -8.54 -7.63
C SER A 286 12.37 -7.69 -6.37
N PHE A 287 11.29 -6.91 -6.31
CA PHE A 287 11.01 -6.04 -5.17
C PHE A 287 10.68 -6.82 -3.89
N PRO A 288 9.68 -7.72 -3.86
CA PRO A 288 9.43 -8.52 -2.67
C PRO A 288 10.58 -9.51 -2.38
N ALA A 289 11.35 -9.95 -3.37
CA ALA A 289 12.55 -10.76 -3.13
C ALA A 289 13.62 -10.00 -2.33
N ILE A 290 13.89 -8.74 -2.67
CA ILE A 290 14.76 -7.86 -1.90
C ILE A 290 14.17 -7.63 -0.49
N LEU A 291 12.85 -7.39 -0.38
CA LEU A 291 12.18 -7.21 0.91
C LEU A 291 12.29 -8.45 1.82
N ILE A 292 12.24 -9.66 1.29
CA ILE A 292 12.46 -10.90 2.06
C ILE A 292 13.82 -10.83 2.75
N VAL A 293 14.86 -10.45 2.04
CA VAL A 293 16.22 -10.32 2.60
C VAL A 293 16.24 -9.23 3.68
N LEU A 294 15.74 -8.05 3.37
CA LEU A 294 15.74 -6.90 4.28
C LEU A 294 14.92 -7.16 5.54
N PHE A 295 13.71 -7.73 5.40
CA PHE A 295 12.86 -8.05 6.56
C PHE A 295 13.38 -9.27 7.35
N THR A 296 14.12 -10.17 6.73
CA THR A 296 14.85 -11.22 7.47
C THR A 296 15.91 -10.60 8.37
N ILE A 297 16.71 -9.67 7.85
CA ILE A 297 17.71 -8.93 8.63
C ILE A 297 17.02 -8.17 9.78
N LEU A 298 15.94 -7.46 9.48
CA LEU A 298 15.17 -6.70 10.48
C LEU A 298 14.60 -7.60 11.57
N TYR A 299 14.04 -8.75 11.21
CA TYR A 299 13.45 -9.72 12.12
C TYR A 299 14.48 -10.26 13.12
N PHE A 300 15.64 -10.72 12.64
CA PHE A 300 16.68 -11.25 13.52
C PHE A 300 17.34 -10.15 14.36
N TRP A 301 17.53 -8.96 13.80
CA TRP A 301 18.06 -7.83 14.55
C TRP A 301 17.16 -7.44 15.73
N GLN A 302 15.86 -7.34 15.51
CA GLN A 302 14.88 -7.05 16.57
C GLN A 302 14.82 -8.16 17.63
N ARG A 303 14.92 -9.41 17.22
CA ARG A 303 14.90 -10.55 18.15
C ARG A 303 16.13 -10.58 19.04
N ASN A 304 17.30 -10.30 18.48
CA ASN A 304 18.53 -10.20 19.26
C ASN A 304 18.51 -9.02 20.24
N ALA A 305 17.98 -7.87 19.83
CA ALA A 305 17.84 -6.71 20.71
C ALA A 305 16.90 -6.99 21.91
N LYS A 306 15.80 -7.73 21.71
CA LYS A 306 14.92 -8.17 22.80
C LYS A 306 15.63 -9.14 23.75
N ALA A 307 16.41 -10.10 23.24
CA ALA A 307 17.14 -11.05 24.06
C ALA A 307 18.20 -10.39 24.93
N THR A 308 18.88 -9.36 24.43
CA THR A 308 19.89 -8.60 25.20
C THR A 308 19.27 -7.69 26.27
N ALA A 309 18.03 -7.24 26.08
CA ALA A 309 17.32 -6.41 27.07
C ALA A 309 16.70 -7.22 28.23
N THR A 310 16.57 -8.53 28.08
CA THR A 310 16.03 -9.46 29.10
C THR A 310 17.13 -10.24 29.83
N ALA A 311 18.38 -10.17 29.41
CA ALA A 311 19.56 -10.74 30.05
C ALA A 311 20.27 -9.70 30.94
#